data_1ee76b8fa3876f5524d13a53d667985c
#
_entry.id   1ee76b8fa3876f5524d13a53d667985c
#
_cell.length_a   1.000
_cell.length_b   1.000
_cell.length_c   1.000
_cell.angle_alpha   90.00
_cell.angle_beta   90.00
_cell.angle_gamma   90.00
#
_symmetry.space_group_name_H-M   'P 1'
#
loop_
_entity.id
_entity.type
_entity.pdbx_description
1 polymer ?
#
loop_
_entity_poly.entity_id
_entity_poly.type
_entity_poly.pdbx_seq_one_letter_code
_entity_poly.pdbx_strand_id
1 'polypeptide(L)'
;MSQRQQLERILEIDRRIRAGLFPNARQLARAMEVTTRVIYKDREFMVDRLGAPIVFDREHGGWAYSDRTWLLPTCIVTEGELLAFFLSVELAQRYLGTAFGEALASAISKIARSLD
;
A
#
# COMPACT_ATOMS: atom_id res chain seq x y z
N MET A 1 -18.18 5.47 2.21
CA MET A 1 -17.07 4.91 2.99
C MET A 1 -15.87 5.83 2.95
N SER A 2 -15.17 5.95 4.04
CA SER A 2 -13.99 6.81 4.08
C SER A 2 -12.80 6.11 3.41
N GLN A 3 -11.87 6.90 2.89
CA GLN A 3 -10.61 6.40 2.32
C GLN A 3 -9.79 5.64 3.37
N ARG A 4 -9.89 6.05 4.63
CA ARG A 4 -9.23 5.38 5.74
C ARG A 4 -9.70 3.93 5.88
N GLN A 5 -11.00 3.70 5.78
CA GLN A 5 -11.57 2.35 5.87
C GLN A 5 -11.10 1.49 4.70
N GLN A 6 -11.04 2.05 3.50
CA GLN A 6 -10.53 1.34 2.34
C GLN A 6 -9.05 0.98 2.52
N LEU A 7 -8.25 1.92 3.03
CA LEU A 7 -6.83 1.66 3.29
C LEU A 7 -6.64 0.53 4.30
N GLU A 8 -7.42 0.54 5.36
CA GLU A 8 -7.36 -0.52 6.38
C GLU A 8 -7.66 -1.89 5.78
N ARG A 9 -8.68 -1.96 4.91
CA ARG A 9 -9.02 -3.22 4.24
C ARG A 9 -7.91 -3.68 3.29
N ILE A 10 -7.34 -2.77 2.52
CA ILE A 10 -6.26 -3.08 1.59
C ILE A 10 -5.04 -3.60 2.34
N LEU A 11 -4.68 -3.00 3.46
CA LEU A 11 -3.58 -3.45 4.30
C LEU A 11 -3.82 -4.87 4.83
N GLU A 12 -5.06 -5.17 5.23
CA GLU A 12 -5.40 -6.51 5.72
C GLU A 12 -5.40 -7.55 4.61
N ILE A 13 -5.89 -7.19 3.43
CA ILE A 13 -5.84 -8.07 2.25
C ILE A 13 -4.38 -8.40 1.91
N ASP A 14 -3.52 -7.38 1.85
CA ASP A 14 -2.09 -7.56 1.59
C ASP A 14 -1.45 -8.46 2.64
N ARG A 15 -1.73 -8.22 3.92
CA ARG A 15 -1.19 -9.02 5.02
C ARG A 15 -1.52 -10.50 4.85
N ARG A 16 -2.77 -10.80 4.52
CA ARG A 16 -3.23 -12.19 4.38
C ARG A 16 -2.61 -12.87 3.16
N ILE A 17 -2.49 -12.14 2.06
CA ILE A 17 -1.84 -12.69 0.86
C ILE A 17 -0.37 -12.99 1.15
N ARG A 18 0.35 -12.07 1.79
CA ARG A 18 1.77 -12.25 2.12
C ARG A 18 2.00 -13.36 3.14
N ALA A 19 1.05 -13.57 4.04
CA ALA A 19 1.14 -14.64 5.03
C ALA A 19 0.85 -16.03 4.43
N GLY A 20 0.51 -16.10 3.15
CA GLY A 20 0.21 -17.36 2.49
C GLY A 20 -1.11 -17.98 2.93
N LEU A 21 -2.08 -17.14 3.29
CA LEU A 21 -3.40 -17.62 3.74
C LEU A 21 -4.38 -17.80 2.60
N PHE A 22 -4.04 -17.36 1.39
CA PHE A 22 -4.87 -17.50 0.19
C PHE A 22 -6.31 -17.03 0.43
N PRO A 23 -6.49 -15.74 0.83
CA PRO A 23 -7.84 -15.26 1.13
C PRO A 23 -8.70 -15.19 -0.12
N ASN A 24 -10.01 -15.35 0.05
CA ASN A 24 -10.96 -15.11 -1.02
C ASN A 24 -11.94 -14.01 -0.59
N ALA A 25 -12.73 -13.53 -1.55
CA ALA A 25 -13.64 -12.41 -1.31
C ALA A 25 -14.64 -12.70 -0.19
N ARG A 26 -15.16 -13.92 -0.12
CA ARG A 26 -16.14 -14.32 0.89
C ARG A 26 -15.53 -14.28 2.31
N GLN A 27 -14.34 -14.84 2.46
CA GLN A 27 -13.64 -14.84 3.75
C GLN A 27 -13.33 -13.42 4.21
N LEU A 28 -12.81 -12.61 3.30
CA LEU A 28 -12.45 -11.22 3.59
C LEU A 28 -13.69 -10.40 3.95
N ALA A 29 -14.77 -10.55 3.19
CA ALA A 29 -16.01 -9.84 3.46
C ALA A 29 -16.54 -10.17 4.86
N ARG A 30 -16.52 -11.44 5.23
CA ARG A 30 -16.98 -11.90 6.55
C ARG A 30 -16.09 -11.34 7.66
N ALA A 31 -14.78 -11.42 7.48
CA ALA A 31 -13.83 -10.97 8.50
C ALA A 31 -13.89 -9.47 8.73
N MET A 32 -14.16 -8.70 7.67
CA MET A 32 -14.18 -7.24 7.74
C MET A 32 -15.58 -6.64 7.80
N GLU A 33 -16.60 -7.49 7.90
CA GLU A 33 -18.00 -7.08 8.02
C GLU A 33 -18.45 -6.15 6.90
N VAL A 34 -18.07 -6.50 5.67
CA VAL A 34 -18.48 -5.80 4.46
C VAL A 34 -19.03 -6.82 3.45
N THR A 35 -19.57 -6.34 2.33
CA THR A 35 -20.04 -7.21 1.27
C THR A 35 -18.88 -7.69 0.40
N THR A 36 -19.10 -8.80 -0.32
CA THR A 36 -18.10 -9.27 -1.29
C THR A 36 -17.88 -8.25 -2.40
N ARG A 37 -18.89 -7.46 -2.72
CA ARG A 37 -18.79 -6.40 -3.72
C ARG A 37 -17.73 -5.36 -3.31
N VAL A 38 -17.71 -4.99 -2.05
CA VAL A 38 -16.71 -4.05 -1.51
C VAL A 38 -15.31 -4.65 -1.65
N ILE A 39 -15.16 -5.93 -1.34
CA ILE A 39 -13.86 -6.61 -1.43
C ILE A 39 -13.38 -6.66 -2.88
N TYR A 40 -14.26 -6.96 -3.83
CA TYR A 40 -13.87 -6.97 -5.25
C TYR A 40 -13.47 -5.57 -5.73
N LYS A 41 -14.13 -4.52 -5.26
CA LYS A 41 -13.73 -3.15 -5.58
C LYS A 41 -12.37 -2.80 -4.99
N ASP A 42 -12.10 -3.24 -3.77
CA ASP A 42 -10.79 -3.06 -3.14
C ASP A 42 -9.70 -3.78 -3.95
N ARG A 43 -9.99 -5.00 -4.40
CA ARG A 43 -9.07 -5.76 -5.26
C ARG A 43 -8.81 -5.04 -6.58
N GLU A 44 -9.86 -4.54 -7.24
CA GLU A 44 -9.71 -3.76 -8.47
C GLU A 44 -8.80 -2.55 -8.25
N PHE A 45 -8.99 -1.85 -7.14
CA PHE A 45 -8.15 -0.71 -6.81
C PHE A 45 -6.69 -1.12 -6.64
N MET A 46 -6.45 -2.22 -5.93
CA MET A 46 -5.08 -2.73 -5.74
C MET A 46 -4.43 -3.08 -7.08
N VAL A 47 -5.15 -3.75 -7.96
CA VAL A 47 -4.63 -4.16 -9.27
C VAL A 47 -4.44 -2.96 -10.19
N ASP A 48 -5.46 -2.12 -10.33
CA ASP A 48 -5.47 -1.06 -11.34
C ASP A 48 -4.68 0.17 -10.93
N ARG A 49 -4.73 0.53 -9.64
CA ARG A 49 -4.09 1.75 -9.16
C ARG A 49 -2.75 1.51 -8.49
N LEU A 50 -2.60 0.39 -7.79
CA LEU A 50 -1.38 0.11 -7.05
C LEU A 50 -0.47 -0.89 -7.76
N GLY A 51 -0.94 -1.47 -8.85
CA GLY A 51 -0.15 -2.42 -9.63
C GLY A 51 0.04 -3.77 -8.95
N ALA A 52 -0.86 -4.15 -8.04
CA ALA A 52 -0.75 -5.40 -7.32
C ALA A 52 -0.89 -6.59 -8.26
N PRO A 53 0.07 -7.53 -8.28
CA PRO A 53 0.01 -8.69 -9.17
C PRO A 53 -0.81 -9.82 -8.54
N ILE A 54 -2.08 -9.54 -8.27
CA ILE A 54 -2.99 -10.50 -7.65
C ILE A 54 -3.47 -11.53 -8.68
N VAL A 55 -3.31 -12.81 -8.36
CA VAL A 55 -3.80 -13.92 -9.17
C VAL A 55 -4.61 -14.85 -8.27
N PHE A 56 -5.49 -15.64 -8.90
CA PHE A 56 -6.23 -16.67 -8.19
C PHE A 56 -5.44 -17.97 -8.23
N ASP A 57 -5.12 -18.50 -7.07
CA ASP A 57 -4.43 -19.78 -6.92
C ASP A 57 -5.48 -20.89 -6.82
N ARG A 58 -5.59 -21.70 -7.87
CA ARG A 58 -6.61 -22.76 -7.93
C ARG A 58 -6.36 -23.87 -6.93
N GLU A 59 -5.11 -24.16 -6.66
CA GLU A 59 -4.74 -25.23 -5.73
C GLU A 59 -5.19 -24.89 -4.30
N HIS A 60 -5.06 -23.62 -3.91
CA HIS A 60 -5.40 -23.19 -2.56
C HIS A 60 -6.76 -22.48 -2.48
N GLY A 61 -7.37 -22.18 -3.61
CA GLY A 61 -8.70 -21.57 -3.66
C GLY A 61 -8.77 -20.14 -3.20
N GLY A 62 -7.71 -19.37 -3.40
CA GLY A 62 -7.67 -17.98 -2.96
C GLY A 62 -6.66 -17.14 -3.71
N TRP A 63 -6.49 -15.92 -3.24
CA TRP A 63 -5.63 -14.94 -3.90
C TRP A 63 -4.18 -15.05 -3.45
N ALA A 64 -3.27 -14.82 -4.40
CA ALA A 64 -1.84 -14.80 -4.18
C ALA A 64 -1.23 -13.71 -5.05
N TYR A 65 0.00 -13.32 -4.75
CA TYR A 65 0.77 -12.46 -5.63
C TYR A 65 1.61 -13.31 -6.58
N SER A 66 1.54 -13.02 -7.88
CA SER A 66 2.37 -13.69 -8.88
C SER A 66 3.83 -13.25 -8.78
N ASP A 67 4.08 -12.07 -8.22
CA ASP A 67 5.40 -11.53 -7.95
C ASP A 67 5.51 -11.19 -6.47
N ARG A 68 6.27 -11.98 -5.73
CA ARG A 68 6.44 -11.79 -4.29
C ARG A 68 7.34 -10.60 -3.92
N THR A 69 8.02 -10.02 -4.90
CA THR A 69 8.86 -8.84 -4.66
C THR A 69 8.06 -7.55 -4.66
N TRP A 70 6.82 -7.60 -5.17
CA TRP A 70 5.95 -6.43 -5.14
C TRP A 70 5.62 -6.04 -3.71
N LEU A 71 5.70 -4.76 -3.41
CA LEU A 71 5.36 -4.20 -2.11
C LEU A 71 4.23 -3.19 -2.28
N LEU A 72 3.31 -3.19 -1.31
CA LEU A 72 2.22 -2.24 -1.29
C LEU A 72 2.77 -0.81 -1.19
N PRO A 73 2.51 0.06 -2.18
CA PRO A 73 3.08 1.42 -2.21
C PRO A 73 2.32 2.37 -1.28
N THR A 74 2.29 2.03 0.00
CA THR A 74 1.63 2.87 0.99
C THR A 74 2.51 2.93 2.24
N CYS A 75 2.45 4.09 2.90
CA CYS A 75 3.22 4.35 4.09
C CYS A 75 2.30 4.95 5.14
N ILE A 76 2.23 4.35 6.32
CA ILE A 76 1.44 4.88 7.42
C ILE A 76 2.39 5.59 8.38
N VAL A 77 2.24 6.91 8.47
CA VAL A 77 3.07 7.75 9.35
C VAL A 77 2.17 8.67 10.18
N THR A 78 2.65 9.05 11.35
CA THR A 78 1.98 10.07 12.15
C THR A 78 2.35 11.47 11.62
N GLU A 79 1.57 12.48 12.01
CA GLU A 79 1.89 13.87 11.65
C GLU A 79 3.26 14.29 12.14
N GLY A 80 3.63 13.86 13.36
CA GLY A 80 4.95 14.15 13.91
C GLY A 80 6.08 13.50 13.14
N GLU A 81 5.89 12.26 12.73
CA GLU A 81 6.88 11.55 11.91
C GLU A 81 7.03 12.20 10.54
N LEU A 82 5.91 12.60 9.93
CA LEU A 82 5.93 13.29 8.64
C LEU A 82 6.67 14.64 8.75
N LEU A 83 6.38 15.41 9.80
CA LEU A 83 7.05 16.68 10.04
C LEU A 83 8.54 16.48 10.25
N ALA A 84 8.93 15.51 11.05
CA ALA A 84 10.34 15.18 11.30
C ALA A 84 11.05 14.80 10.00
N PHE A 85 10.38 14.04 9.14
CA PHE A 85 10.93 13.67 7.84
C PHE A 85 11.17 14.90 6.97
N PHE A 86 10.18 15.79 6.83
CA PHE A 86 10.33 17.01 6.03
C PHE A 86 11.43 17.93 6.56
N LEU A 87 11.54 18.09 7.88
CA LEU A 87 12.59 18.91 8.48
C LEU A 87 13.98 18.31 8.22
N SER A 88 14.10 16.99 8.31
CA SER A 88 15.34 16.27 8.01
C SER A 88 15.78 16.51 6.57
N VAL A 89 14.81 16.49 5.65
CA VAL A 89 15.06 16.74 4.23
C VAL A 89 15.53 18.17 4.01
N GLU A 90 14.90 19.15 4.64
CA GLU A 90 15.28 20.56 4.54
C GLU A 90 16.72 20.75 5.00
N LEU A 91 17.10 20.15 6.12
CA LEU A 91 18.47 20.20 6.64
C LEU A 91 19.46 19.54 5.68
N ALA A 92 19.10 18.37 5.16
CA ALA A 92 19.96 17.64 4.22
C ALA A 92 20.22 18.45 2.96
N GLN A 93 19.19 19.12 2.41
CA GLN A 93 19.33 19.94 1.21
C GLN A 93 20.31 21.10 1.39
N ARG A 94 20.40 21.64 2.62
CA ARG A 94 21.31 22.75 2.91
C ARG A 94 22.78 22.33 3.00
N TYR A 95 23.02 21.09 3.44
CA TYR A 95 24.37 20.63 3.74
C TYR A 95 24.94 19.65 2.72
N LEU A 96 24.09 19.10 1.85
CA LEU A 96 24.48 18.11 0.84
C LEU A 96 24.39 18.75 -0.55
N GLY A 97 25.30 18.41 -1.42
CA GLY A 97 25.39 19.03 -2.75
C GLY A 97 24.11 18.86 -3.58
N THR A 98 24.02 19.68 -4.66
CA THR A 98 22.82 19.76 -5.50
C THR A 98 22.39 18.43 -6.10
N ALA A 99 23.34 17.56 -6.50
CA ALA A 99 23.00 16.25 -7.09
C ALA A 99 22.26 15.36 -6.09
N PHE A 100 22.68 15.38 -4.82
CA PHE A 100 21.99 14.65 -3.77
C PHE A 100 20.62 15.27 -3.48
N GLY A 101 20.54 16.60 -3.53
CA GLY A 101 19.28 17.33 -3.33
C GLY A 101 18.22 16.95 -4.34
N GLU A 102 18.61 16.78 -5.60
CA GLU A 102 17.69 16.37 -6.65
C GLU A 102 17.13 14.95 -6.43
N ALA A 103 18.00 14.01 -6.08
CA ALA A 103 17.60 12.65 -5.78
C ALA A 103 16.65 12.61 -4.58
N LEU A 104 16.95 13.40 -3.55
CA LEU A 104 16.14 13.49 -2.35
C LEU A 104 14.77 14.11 -2.64
N ALA A 105 14.73 15.18 -3.42
CA ALA A 105 13.49 15.83 -3.84
C ALA A 105 12.59 14.84 -4.63
N SER A 106 13.19 14.04 -5.50
CA SER A 106 12.48 13.01 -6.25
C SER A 106 11.87 11.96 -5.32
N ALA A 107 12.64 11.49 -4.34
CA ALA A 107 12.17 10.51 -3.36
C ALA A 107 11.02 11.07 -2.53
N ILE A 108 11.11 12.32 -2.09
CA ILE A 108 10.06 12.98 -1.33
C ILE A 108 8.78 13.08 -2.14
N SER A 109 8.88 13.49 -3.41
CA SER A 109 7.71 13.59 -4.29
C SER A 109 6.99 12.25 -4.43
N LYS A 110 7.74 11.16 -4.53
CA LYS A 110 7.18 9.82 -4.61
C LYS A 110 6.47 9.41 -3.33
N ILE A 111 7.07 9.70 -2.17
CA ILE A 111 6.48 9.41 -0.86
C ILE A 111 5.22 10.24 -0.65
N ALA A 112 5.29 11.54 -0.95
CA ALA A 112 4.14 12.45 -0.80
C ALA A 112 2.95 11.98 -1.63
N ARG A 113 3.19 11.50 -2.86
CA ARG A 113 2.12 10.97 -3.71
C ARG A 113 1.50 9.70 -3.13
N SER A 114 2.26 8.89 -2.42
CA SER A 114 1.74 7.67 -1.82
C SER A 114 0.89 7.93 -0.57
N LEU A 115 0.98 9.12 0.00
CA LEU A 115 0.25 9.50 1.22
C LEU A 115 -1.11 10.14 0.93
N ASP A 116 -1.38 10.51 -0.29
CA ASP A 116 -2.65 11.14 -0.69
C ASP A 116 -3.78 10.14 -0.85
#